data_43101d98474a392dfde6443205ff0ed0
#
_entry.id   43101d98474a392dfde6443205ff0ed0
#
_cell.length_a   1.000
_cell.length_b   1.000
_cell.length_c   1.000
_cell.angle_alpha   90.00
_cell.angle_beta   90.00
_cell.angle_gamma   90.00
#
_symmetry.space_group_name_H-M   'P 1'
#
loop_
_entity.id
_entity.type
_entity.pdbx_description
1 polymer ?
#
loop_
_entity_poly.entity_id
_entity_poly.type
_entity_poly.pdbx_seq_one_letter_code
_entity_poly.pdbx_strand_id
1 'polypeptide(L)'
;YKIPGRVGDSPIIGAGLYVDNEVGAAGATGRGEEILRTCGSFYVVEQMRSGKSPQEACEALCKRIVDINGGTKNINFNDKIVAVSKDGEVGCASIKEKKGNTPKLAYWSKNGFNVYEGTYLIEVT
;
A
#
# COMPACT_ATOMS: atom_id res chain seq x y z
N TYR A 1 -21.33 -1.09 -6.22
CA TYR A 1 -22.06 -2.32 -6.58
C TYR A 1 -21.08 -3.45 -6.91
N LYS A 2 -21.31 -4.62 -6.32
CA LYS A 2 -20.47 -5.80 -6.51
C LYS A 2 -21.28 -6.93 -7.12
N ILE A 3 -20.76 -7.54 -8.19
CA ILE A 3 -21.37 -8.69 -8.82
C ILE A 3 -21.12 -9.92 -7.94
N PRO A 4 -22.15 -10.71 -7.57
CA PRO A 4 -21.95 -11.93 -6.78
C PRO A 4 -20.94 -12.86 -7.47
N GLY A 5 -19.98 -13.35 -6.67
CA GLY A 5 -18.92 -14.24 -7.16
C GLY A 5 -17.67 -13.51 -7.65
N ARG A 6 -17.71 -12.19 -7.76
CA ARG A 6 -16.52 -11.41 -8.14
C ARG A 6 -15.53 -11.37 -6.98
N VAL A 7 -14.28 -11.72 -7.26
CA VAL A 7 -13.17 -11.69 -6.30
C VAL A 7 -12.06 -10.82 -6.88
N GLY A 8 -11.54 -9.89 -6.06
CA GLY A 8 -10.40 -9.05 -6.44
C GLY A 8 -9.12 -9.50 -5.76
N ASP A 9 -8.26 -8.53 -5.45
CA ASP A 9 -6.96 -8.78 -4.84
C ASP A 9 -7.04 -9.08 -3.33
N SER A 10 -8.06 -8.60 -2.65
CA SER A 10 -8.13 -8.61 -1.18
C SER A 10 -7.87 -9.97 -0.53
N PRO A 11 -8.45 -11.10 -0.99
CA PRO A 11 -8.20 -12.39 -0.36
C PRO A 11 -6.97 -13.11 -0.92
N ILE A 12 -6.27 -12.53 -1.87
CA ILE A 12 -5.13 -13.19 -2.50
C ILE A 12 -3.88 -12.91 -1.68
N ILE A 13 -3.35 -13.97 -1.06
CA ILE A 13 -2.13 -13.87 -0.24
C ILE A 13 -0.96 -13.45 -1.13
N GLY A 14 -0.25 -12.42 -0.71
CA GLY A 14 0.83 -11.82 -1.47
C GLY A 14 0.40 -10.59 -2.27
N ALA A 15 -0.86 -10.50 -2.65
CA ALA A 15 -1.42 -9.35 -3.37
C ALA A 15 -2.09 -8.39 -2.40
N GLY A 16 -3.35 -8.63 -2.03
CA GLY A 16 -4.11 -7.76 -1.16
C GLY A 16 -3.67 -7.78 0.30
N LEU A 17 -3.00 -8.83 0.73
CA LEU A 17 -2.45 -8.95 2.08
C LEU A 17 -1.25 -9.89 2.09
N TYR A 18 -0.32 -9.62 3.00
CA TYR A 18 0.78 -10.54 3.27
C TYR A 18 1.36 -10.29 4.66
N VAL A 19 1.73 -11.35 5.34
CA VAL A 19 2.31 -11.28 6.68
C VAL A 19 3.49 -12.24 6.78
N ASP A 20 4.58 -11.75 7.34
CA ASP A 20 5.75 -12.55 7.70
C ASP A 20 6.16 -12.15 9.11
N ASN A 21 6.08 -13.09 10.06
CA ASN A 21 6.36 -12.80 11.48
C ASN A 21 7.77 -12.27 11.73
N GLU A 22 8.69 -12.51 10.83
CA GLU A 22 10.08 -12.02 10.97
C GLU A 22 10.24 -10.58 10.49
N VAL A 23 9.28 -10.07 9.73
CA VAL A 23 9.41 -8.77 9.06
C VAL A 23 8.28 -7.83 9.40
N GLY A 24 7.04 -8.23 9.12
CA GLY A 24 5.88 -7.38 9.29
C GLY A 24 4.75 -7.78 8.36
N ALA A 25 3.85 -6.85 8.14
CA ALA A 25 2.64 -7.10 7.36
C ALA A 25 2.34 -5.94 6.43
N ALA A 26 1.61 -6.22 5.36
CA ALA A 26 1.14 -5.20 4.44
C ALA A 26 -0.24 -5.55 3.92
N GLY A 27 -0.98 -4.53 3.52
CA GLY A 27 -2.27 -4.68 2.86
C GLY A 27 -2.44 -3.60 1.80
N ALA A 28 -3.25 -3.89 0.80
CA ALA A 28 -3.46 -2.98 -0.30
C ALA A 28 -4.89 -3.04 -0.81
N THR A 29 -5.37 -1.94 -1.37
CA THR A 29 -6.69 -1.85 -1.97
C THR A 29 -6.70 -0.81 -3.08
N GLY A 30 -7.71 -0.87 -3.95
CA GLY A 30 -7.88 0.05 -5.06
C GLY A 30 -8.10 -0.71 -6.35
N ARG A 31 -7.27 -0.49 -7.35
CA ARG A 31 -7.31 -1.26 -8.59
C ARG A 31 -6.59 -2.60 -8.37
N GLY A 32 -7.37 -3.62 -8.06
CA GLY A 32 -6.84 -4.94 -7.69
C GLY A 32 -5.90 -5.57 -8.71
N GLU A 33 -6.15 -5.34 -10.00
CA GLU A 33 -5.31 -5.86 -11.07
C GLU A 33 -3.84 -5.42 -10.91
N GLU A 34 -3.62 -4.18 -10.50
CA GLU A 34 -2.28 -3.65 -10.32
C GLU A 34 -1.59 -4.25 -9.09
N ILE A 35 -2.38 -4.49 -8.05
CA ILE A 35 -1.88 -5.14 -6.84
C ILE A 35 -1.54 -6.61 -7.13
N LEU A 36 -2.38 -7.28 -7.93
CA LEU A 36 -2.13 -8.68 -8.33
C LEU A 36 -0.86 -8.81 -9.18
N ARG A 37 -0.73 -7.99 -10.22
CA ARG A 37 0.41 -8.12 -11.13
C ARG A 37 1.75 -7.74 -10.51
N THR A 38 1.74 -7.01 -9.41
CA THR A 38 2.95 -6.64 -8.67
C THR A 38 3.22 -7.53 -7.46
N CYS A 39 2.29 -8.41 -7.09
CA CYS A 39 2.30 -9.10 -5.80
C CYS A 39 2.49 -8.06 -4.69
N GLY A 40 1.63 -7.05 -4.67
CA GLY A 40 1.88 -5.79 -4.00
C GLY A 40 2.23 -5.90 -2.52
N SER A 41 1.42 -6.61 -1.75
CA SER A 41 1.69 -6.73 -0.31
C SER A 41 2.96 -7.54 -0.02
N PHE A 42 3.20 -8.60 -0.79
CA PHE A 42 4.46 -9.34 -0.70
C PHE A 42 5.65 -8.44 -1.02
N TYR A 43 5.54 -7.65 -2.10
CA TYR A 43 6.61 -6.72 -2.49
C TYR A 43 6.94 -5.74 -1.35
N VAL A 44 5.92 -5.19 -0.69
CA VAL A 44 6.11 -4.27 0.43
C VAL A 44 6.85 -4.94 1.58
N VAL A 45 6.44 -6.15 1.95
CA VAL A 45 7.10 -6.90 3.03
C VAL A 45 8.56 -7.21 2.65
N GLU A 46 8.82 -7.58 1.40
CA GLU A 46 10.20 -7.82 0.94
C GLU A 46 11.04 -6.54 0.94
N GLN A 47 10.45 -5.39 0.65
CA GLN A 47 11.15 -4.11 0.77
C GLN A 47 11.52 -3.83 2.22
N MET A 48 10.64 -4.16 3.16
CA MET A 48 10.94 -4.04 4.59
C MET A 48 12.03 -5.04 5.01
N ARG A 49 11.99 -6.26 4.45
CA ARG A 49 13.03 -7.27 4.72
C ARG A 49 14.41 -6.77 4.32
N SER A 50 14.49 -6.00 3.23
CA SER A 50 15.75 -5.45 2.74
C SER A 50 16.22 -4.20 3.49
N GLY A 51 15.47 -3.77 4.51
CA GLY A 51 15.89 -2.67 5.40
C GLY A 51 15.10 -1.37 5.26
N LYS A 52 14.11 -1.31 4.37
CA LYS A 52 13.28 -0.10 4.23
C LYS A 52 12.28 -0.01 5.37
N SER A 53 11.93 1.22 5.75
CA SER A 53 10.84 1.46 6.69
C SER A 53 9.50 1.09 6.04
N PRO A 54 8.43 0.86 6.83
CA PRO A 54 7.11 0.63 6.25
C PRO A 54 6.67 1.74 5.29
N GLN A 55 6.98 3.00 5.63
CA GLN A 55 6.64 4.13 4.76
C GLN A 55 7.37 4.06 3.43
N GLU A 56 8.68 3.84 3.46
CA GLU A 56 9.49 3.71 2.24
C GLU A 56 9.05 2.51 1.40
N ALA A 57 8.69 1.42 2.05
CA ALA A 57 8.22 0.21 1.36
C ALA A 57 6.90 0.45 0.63
N CYS A 58 5.95 1.15 1.26
CA CYS A 58 4.69 1.52 0.63
C CYS A 58 4.93 2.45 -0.57
N GLU A 59 5.80 3.41 -0.42
CA GLU A 59 6.17 4.33 -1.51
C GLU A 59 6.82 3.59 -2.67
N ALA A 60 7.66 2.60 -2.37
CA ALA A 60 8.31 1.79 -3.39
C ALA A 60 7.29 1.03 -4.24
N LEU A 61 6.24 0.50 -3.64
CA LEU A 61 5.18 -0.16 -4.39
C LEU A 61 4.43 0.83 -5.28
N CYS A 62 4.08 1.99 -4.76
CA CYS A 62 3.43 3.03 -5.55
C CYS A 62 4.27 3.38 -6.79
N LYS A 63 5.57 3.56 -6.60
CA LYS A 63 6.48 3.85 -7.70
C LYS A 63 6.54 2.71 -8.71
N ARG A 64 6.62 1.47 -8.23
CA ARG A 64 6.65 0.30 -9.11
C ARG A 64 5.40 0.23 -9.97
N ILE A 65 4.23 0.47 -9.39
CA ILE A 65 2.97 0.44 -10.16
C ILE A 65 2.98 1.53 -11.24
N VAL A 66 3.45 2.72 -10.92
CA VAL A 66 3.56 3.80 -11.89
C VAL A 66 4.53 3.44 -13.01
N ASP A 67 5.69 2.89 -12.65
CA ASP A 67 6.73 2.54 -13.63
C ASP A 67 6.27 1.46 -14.61
N ILE A 68 5.58 0.41 -14.13
CA ILE A 68 5.10 -0.66 -15.02
C ILE A 68 3.94 -0.22 -15.91
N ASN A 69 3.31 0.90 -15.59
CA ASN A 69 2.27 1.49 -16.42
C ASN A 69 2.80 2.55 -17.39
N GLY A 70 4.11 2.74 -17.43
CA GLY A 70 4.76 3.65 -18.38
C GLY A 70 4.86 5.09 -17.91
N GLY A 71 4.59 5.36 -16.64
CA GLY A 71 4.75 6.69 -16.05
C GLY A 71 3.47 7.31 -15.53
N THR A 72 3.60 8.47 -14.90
CA THR A 72 2.50 9.13 -14.17
C THR A 72 1.32 9.50 -15.07
N LYS A 73 1.57 9.83 -16.32
CA LYS A 73 0.53 10.23 -17.26
C LYS A 73 -0.46 9.11 -17.60
N ASN A 74 -0.05 7.86 -17.38
CA ASN A 74 -0.87 6.70 -17.69
C ASN A 74 -1.69 6.22 -16.49
N ILE A 75 -1.61 6.90 -15.36
CA ILE A 75 -2.32 6.52 -14.15
C ILE A 75 -3.68 7.19 -14.09
N ASN A 76 -4.74 6.41 -14.31
CA ASN A 76 -6.12 6.87 -14.22
C ASN A 76 -6.89 6.17 -13.09
N PHE A 77 -6.16 5.64 -12.12
CA PHE A 77 -6.71 4.89 -10.99
C PHE A 77 -5.93 5.28 -9.73
N ASN A 78 -6.34 4.73 -8.58
CA ASN A 78 -5.62 4.89 -7.34
C ASN A 78 -5.52 3.55 -6.61
N ASP A 79 -4.39 3.34 -5.94
CA ASP A 79 -4.20 2.23 -5.00
C ASP A 79 -3.67 2.82 -3.70
N LYS A 80 -4.09 2.22 -2.59
CA LYS A 80 -3.67 2.61 -1.26
C LYS A 80 -3.04 1.40 -0.57
N ILE A 81 -1.91 1.65 0.08
CA ILE A 81 -1.09 0.61 0.68
C ILE A 81 -0.82 0.98 2.13
N VAL A 82 -0.91 -0.01 3.02
CA VAL A 82 -0.54 0.14 4.42
C VAL A 82 0.46 -0.93 4.80
N ALA A 83 1.30 -0.62 5.77
CA ALA A 83 2.29 -1.58 6.25
C ALA A 83 2.60 -1.35 7.72
N VAL A 84 3.00 -2.41 8.39
CA VAL A 84 3.49 -2.38 9.77
C VAL A 84 4.67 -3.32 9.89
N SER A 85 5.75 -2.85 10.53
CA SER A 85 6.89 -3.71 10.82
C SER A 85 6.63 -4.50 12.12
N LYS A 86 7.41 -5.56 12.33
CA LYS A 86 7.32 -6.33 13.57
C LYS A 86 7.64 -5.49 14.81
N ASP A 87 8.36 -4.38 14.64
CA ASP A 87 8.73 -3.48 15.72
C ASP A 87 7.65 -2.42 15.99
N GLY A 88 6.54 -2.44 15.25
CA GLY A 88 5.42 -1.54 15.45
C GLY A 88 5.48 -0.24 14.66
N GLU A 89 6.48 -0.03 13.82
CA GLU A 89 6.48 1.10 12.90
C GLU A 89 5.40 0.91 11.83
N VAL A 90 4.77 1.99 11.43
CA VAL A 90 3.70 1.95 10.43
C VAL A 90 4.01 2.86 9.26
N GLY A 91 3.34 2.62 8.15
CA GLY A 91 3.42 3.48 6.99
C GLY A 91 2.23 3.28 6.08
N CYS A 92 1.93 4.29 5.28
CA CYS A 92 0.92 4.18 4.24
C CYS A 92 1.22 5.13 3.10
N ALA A 93 0.75 4.76 1.92
CA ALA A 93 0.93 5.59 0.74
C ALA A 93 -0.24 5.37 -0.22
N SER A 94 -0.51 6.36 -1.05
CA SER A 94 -1.40 6.20 -2.19
C SER A 94 -0.70 6.69 -3.45
N ILE A 95 -1.18 6.23 -4.60
CA ILE A 95 -0.57 6.63 -5.86
C ILE A 95 -0.99 8.05 -6.22
N LYS A 96 -2.26 8.38 -6.07
CA LYS A 96 -2.84 9.61 -6.65
C LYS A 96 -3.87 10.21 -5.71
N GLU A 97 -3.65 11.45 -5.29
CA GLU A 97 -4.58 12.16 -4.41
C GLU A 97 -4.68 13.62 -4.79
N LYS A 98 -5.76 14.24 -4.35
CA LYS A 98 -5.91 15.70 -4.45
C LYS A 98 -4.97 16.38 -3.48
N LYS A 99 -4.54 17.58 -3.82
CA LYS A 99 -3.63 18.37 -2.99
C LYS A 99 -4.14 18.45 -1.55
N GLY A 100 -3.27 18.13 -0.60
CA GLY A 100 -3.57 18.18 0.82
C GLY A 100 -4.37 17.00 1.35
N ASN A 101 -4.78 16.07 0.48
CA ASN A 101 -5.55 14.89 0.89
C ASN A 101 -4.63 13.69 1.09
N THR A 102 -3.72 13.79 2.05
CA THR A 102 -2.78 12.71 2.33
C THR A 102 -3.52 11.47 2.84
N PRO A 103 -3.07 10.26 2.46
CA PRO A 103 -3.63 9.04 3.01
C PRO A 103 -3.33 8.96 4.51
N LYS A 104 -4.29 8.44 5.28
CA LYS A 104 -4.18 8.32 6.72
C LYS A 104 -4.37 6.88 7.14
N LEU A 105 -3.58 6.47 8.12
CA LEU A 105 -3.64 5.14 8.71
C LEU A 105 -4.00 5.29 10.19
N ALA A 106 -5.10 4.68 10.59
CA ALA A 106 -5.48 4.62 11.99
C ALA A 106 -4.93 3.32 12.59
N TYR A 107 -4.33 3.40 13.76
CA TYR A 107 -3.81 2.22 14.42
C TYR A 107 -3.88 2.36 15.95
N TRP A 108 -3.83 1.24 16.62
CA TRP A 108 -3.84 1.17 18.08
C TRP A 108 -2.49 0.59 18.56
N SER A 109 -1.90 1.24 19.54
CA SER A 109 -0.67 0.77 20.18
C SER A 109 -0.86 0.77 21.70
N LYS A 110 0.17 0.39 22.44
CA LYS A 110 0.15 0.47 23.89
C LYS A 110 -0.07 1.91 24.40
N ASN A 111 0.17 2.91 23.56
CA ASN A 111 -0.03 4.31 23.86
C ASN A 111 -1.43 4.80 23.43
N GLY A 112 -2.31 3.91 23.00
CA GLY A 112 -3.67 4.21 22.61
C GLY A 112 -3.87 4.37 21.12
N PHE A 113 -4.95 5.07 20.75
CA PHE A 113 -5.31 5.32 19.35
C PHE A 113 -4.41 6.37 18.72
N ASN A 114 -3.97 6.10 17.51
CA ASN A 114 -3.10 7.00 16.76
C ASN A 114 -3.56 7.10 15.30
N VAL A 115 -3.29 8.24 14.67
CA VAL A 115 -3.46 8.43 13.23
C VAL A 115 -2.11 8.83 12.65
N TYR A 116 -1.68 8.11 11.63
CA TYR A 116 -0.44 8.37 10.92
C TYR A 116 -0.77 8.94 9.55
N GLU A 117 -0.08 9.99 9.15
CA GLU A 117 -0.22 10.57 7.81
C GLU A 117 0.89 10.06 6.90
N GLY A 118 0.47 9.48 5.78
CA GLY A 118 1.41 8.98 4.77
C GLY A 118 1.62 9.98 3.66
N THR A 119 1.96 9.46 2.49
CA THR A 119 2.30 10.27 1.32
C THR A 119 1.56 9.78 0.09
N TYR A 120 1.51 10.61 -0.94
CA TYR A 120 1.02 10.21 -2.25
C TYR A 120 2.03 10.61 -3.32
N LEU A 121 2.04 9.87 -4.43
CA LEU A 121 3.05 10.04 -5.47
C LEU A 121 2.64 11.07 -6.51
N ILE A 122 1.36 11.13 -6.87
CA ILE A 122 0.84 12.01 -7.90
C ILE A 122 -0.21 12.95 -7.30
N GLU A 123 -0.04 14.23 -7.50
CA GLU A 123 -1.01 15.22 -7.04
C GLU A 123 -1.97 15.58 -8.17
N VAL A 124 -3.27 15.56 -7.86
CA VAL A 124 -4.33 15.95 -8.79
C VAL A 124 -4.82 17.35 -8.42
N THR A 125 -4.94 18.21 -9.41
CA THR A 125 -5.47 19.57 -9.24
C THR A 125 -7.01 19.62 -9.33
#